data_4766db4fb9f3e0c5f784b6c7d4ad7ecf
#
_entry.id   4766db4fb9f3e0c5f784b6c7d4ad7ecf
#
_cell.length_a   1.000
_cell.length_b   1.000
_cell.length_c   1.000
_cell.angle_alpha   90.00
_cell.angle_beta   90.00
_cell.angle_gamma   90.00
#
_symmetry.space_group_name_H-M   'P 1'
#
loop_
_entity.id
_entity.type
_entity.pdbx_description
1 polymer ?
#
loop_
_entity_poly.entity_id
_entity_poly.type
_entity_poly.pdbx_seq_one_letter_code
_entity_poly.pdbx_strand_id
1 'polypeptide(L)'
;PMSPTVPDTAPEAAPSAALPTVSPTVLTRSVRYHSDGGALLEQLTRSGLLRTTAGPAAQGGSVRPVDCVLLESADITTKASRTTVAVLEASARLTCWGGTVMAEALDAVDGGGPGADGLAALARLEAGLAEHVTDRRPGRLTMTLPTICDDDPSIEERERLTALSTIEPLRLLARAEVDHPHLPLEAGAFAFDYLSTFESLPEVAQGANTCPDYLFYDARIILVVDHPTQEATLVGASVDAADLERRMEALATTIDGIKDPADSADTAANAAADTAVEAPAPAGGPDSPVLHAVPTVSDADFEAVVEEMRGYIADGDV
;
A
#
# COMPACT_ATOMS: atom_id res chain seq x y z
N PRO A 1 7.90 20.59 -65.39
CA PRO A 1 8.64 20.87 -64.20
C PRO A 1 8.36 19.78 -63.14
N MET A 2 9.41 19.02 -62.91
CA MET A 2 9.37 17.91 -61.92
C MET A 2 9.61 18.47 -60.53
N SER A 3 8.70 18.21 -59.60
CA SER A 3 8.89 18.48 -58.16
C SER A 3 9.86 17.43 -57.55
N PRO A 4 10.79 17.83 -56.68
CA PRO A 4 11.66 16.87 -56.04
C PRO A 4 10.94 16.17 -54.88
N THR A 5 10.99 14.85 -54.92
CA THR A 5 10.58 13.96 -53.84
C THR A 5 11.61 14.06 -52.68
N VAL A 6 11.16 14.49 -51.49
CA VAL A 6 11.94 14.43 -50.25
C VAL A 6 11.84 13.02 -49.71
N PRO A 7 12.94 12.33 -49.40
CA PRO A 7 12.87 11.04 -48.72
C PRO A 7 12.49 11.24 -47.27
N ASP A 8 11.37 10.64 -46.88
CA ASP A 8 10.90 10.51 -45.49
C ASP A 8 11.74 9.42 -44.81
N THR A 9 12.83 9.85 -44.15
CA THR A 9 13.60 9.01 -43.23
C THR A 9 13.30 9.46 -41.83
N ALA A 10 12.29 8.84 -41.19
CA ALA A 10 12.14 8.92 -39.75
C ALA A 10 13.41 8.37 -39.09
N PRO A 11 13.91 9.04 -38.04
CA PRO A 11 15.06 8.52 -37.32
C PRO A 11 14.67 7.22 -36.63
N GLU A 12 15.35 6.13 -36.99
CA GLU A 12 15.31 4.84 -36.34
C GLU A 12 15.72 5.03 -34.87
N ALA A 13 14.78 4.80 -33.95
CA ALA A 13 15.05 4.87 -32.52
C ALA A 13 16.15 3.86 -32.18
N ALA A 14 17.26 4.35 -31.63
CA ALA A 14 18.33 3.52 -31.16
C ALA A 14 17.78 2.48 -30.16
N PRO A 15 18.18 1.20 -30.25
CA PRO A 15 17.74 0.20 -29.29
C PRO A 15 18.22 0.60 -27.90
N SER A 16 17.26 0.86 -27.01
CA SER A 16 17.50 1.01 -25.57
C SER A 16 18.25 -0.24 -25.12
N ALA A 17 19.48 -0.05 -24.60
CA ALA A 17 20.24 -1.15 -24.04
C ALA A 17 19.42 -1.73 -22.88
N ALA A 18 18.84 -2.91 -23.10
CA ALA A 18 18.14 -3.64 -22.06
C ALA A 18 19.12 -3.88 -20.90
N LEU A 19 18.86 -3.26 -19.76
CA LEU A 19 19.55 -3.61 -18.53
C LEU A 19 19.36 -5.13 -18.32
N PRO A 20 20.37 -5.86 -17.81
CA PRO A 20 20.21 -7.27 -17.50
C PRO A 20 19.09 -7.39 -16.46
N THR A 21 17.93 -7.82 -16.91
CA THR A 21 16.79 -8.12 -16.02
C THR A 21 17.15 -9.39 -15.28
N VAL A 22 17.63 -9.23 -14.05
CA VAL A 22 17.74 -10.36 -13.12
C VAL A 22 16.30 -10.69 -12.75
N SER A 23 15.80 -11.84 -13.24
CA SER A 23 14.49 -12.33 -12.83
C SER A 23 14.51 -12.64 -11.34
N PRO A 24 13.57 -12.15 -10.55
CA PRO A 24 13.54 -12.41 -9.13
C PRO A 24 13.27 -13.89 -8.85
N THR A 25 13.89 -14.43 -7.81
CA THR A 25 13.55 -15.75 -7.26
C THR A 25 12.27 -15.60 -6.46
N VAL A 26 11.31 -16.52 -6.71
CA VAL A 26 10.07 -16.61 -5.93
C VAL A 26 10.16 -17.79 -4.97
N LEU A 27 9.83 -17.56 -3.72
CA LEU A 27 9.72 -18.58 -2.68
C LEU A 27 8.33 -18.55 -2.06
N THR A 28 7.82 -19.74 -1.77
CA THR A 28 6.53 -19.94 -1.10
C THR A 28 6.72 -20.88 0.09
N ARG A 29 6.12 -20.54 1.22
CA ARG A 29 6.23 -21.35 2.43
C ARG A 29 4.92 -21.37 3.22
N SER A 30 4.37 -22.53 3.46
CA SER A 30 3.22 -22.69 4.37
C SER A 30 3.67 -22.40 5.81
N VAL A 31 2.84 -21.69 6.54
CA VAL A 31 3.03 -21.35 7.95
C VAL A 31 1.75 -21.62 8.73
N ARG A 32 1.85 -21.57 10.05
CA ARG A 32 0.69 -21.74 10.91
C ARG A 32 -0.37 -20.67 10.62
N TYR A 33 -1.63 -21.11 10.56
CA TYR A 33 -2.79 -20.23 10.47
C TYR A 33 -2.96 -19.43 11.77
N HIS A 34 -3.28 -18.15 11.63
CA HIS A 34 -3.70 -17.26 12.70
C HIS A 34 -4.99 -16.55 12.28
N SER A 35 -5.97 -16.54 13.17
CA SER A 35 -7.30 -15.99 12.90
C SER A 35 -7.34 -14.47 12.91
N ASP A 36 -6.40 -13.82 13.62
CA ASP A 36 -6.29 -12.36 13.82
C ASP A 36 -4.97 -11.87 13.23
N GLY A 37 -5.05 -11.23 12.05
CA GLY A 37 -3.88 -10.67 11.36
C GLY A 37 -3.28 -9.49 12.10
N GLY A 38 -4.09 -8.69 12.77
CA GLY A 38 -3.62 -7.55 13.57
C GLY A 38 -2.78 -8.00 14.76
N ALA A 39 -3.28 -8.98 15.53
CA ALA A 39 -2.55 -9.56 16.65
C ALA A 39 -1.24 -10.24 16.20
N LEU A 40 -1.26 -10.93 15.06
CA LEU A 40 -0.05 -11.52 14.48
C LEU A 40 0.98 -10.45 14.13
N LEU A 41 0.56 -9.38 13.45
CA LEU A 41 1.44 -8.27 13.05
C LEU A 41 2.08 -7.60 14.28
N GLU A 42 1.32 -7.43 15.37
CA GLU A 42 1.82 -6.88 16.63
C GLU A 42 2.88 -7.80 17.25
N GLN A 43 2.69 -9.12 17.21
CA GLN A 43 3.65 -10.09 17.71
C GLN A 43 4.94 -10.10 16.89
N LEU A 44 4.84 -10.05 15.55
CA LEU A 44 6.00 -9.94 14.65
C LEU A 44 6.75 -8.62 14.89
N THR A 45 6.03 -7.53 15.17
CA THR A 45 6.62 -6.23 15.55
C THR A 45 7.43 -6.36 16.84
N ARG A 46 6.88 -6.98 17.88
CA ARG A 46 7.55 -7.19 19.18
C ARG A 46 8.77 -8.11 19.06
N SER A 47 8.76 -9.06 18.15
CA SER A 47 9.90 -9.95 17.90
C SER A 47 11.04 -9.30 17.11
N GLY A 48 10.86 -8.05 16.65
CA GLY A 48 11.86 -7.31 15.89
C GLY A 48 12.01 -7.77 14.44
N LEU A 49 11.07 -8.54 13.91
CA LEU A 49 11.10 -9.05 12.55
C LEU A 49 10.55 -8.05 11.53
N LEU A 50 9.76 -7.10 11.97
CA LEU A 50 9.26 -6.02 11.11
C LEU A 50 10.06 -4.76 11.33
N ARG A 51 10.11 -3.92 10.30
CA ARG A 51 10.67 -2.58 10.40
C ARG A 51 9.81 -1.76 11.36
N THR A 52 10.46 -0.97 12.23
CA THR A 52 9.76 -0.26 13.30
C THR A 52 10.24 1.17 13.43
N THR A 53 9.38 2.01 13.98
CA THR A 53 9.74 3.34 14.47
C THR A 53 9.30 3.49 15.92
N ALA A 54 10.07 4.27 16.70
CA ALA A 54 9.66 4.63 18.04
C ALA A 54 8.44 5.54 17.97
N GLY A 55 7.37 5.18 18.68
CA GLY A 55 6.21 6.03 18.84
C GLY A 55 6.55 7.30 19.63
N PRO A 56 5.72 8.35 19.55
CA PRO A 56 5.88 9.56 20.34
C PRO A 56 5.98 9.22 21.84
N ALA A 57 6.94 9.83 22.54
CA ALA A 57 7.14 9.60 23.98
C ALA A 57 5.86 9.85 24.82
N ALA A 58 4.98 10.74 24.36
CA ALA A 58 3.67 11.01 24.95
C ALA A 58 2.68 9.82 24.94
N GLN A 59 2.95 8.78 24.12
CA GLN A 59 2.12 7.57 24.01
C GLN A 59 2.80 6.33 24.63
N GLY A 60 3.69 6.51 25.58
CA GLY A 60 4.36 5.41 26.29
C GLY A 60 5.50 4.77 25.49
N GLY A 61 5.97 5.39 24.40
CA GLY A 61 7.12 4.90 23.61
C GLY A 61 6.88 3.55 22.95
N SER A 62 5.63 3.20 22.60
CA SER A 62 5.32 1.94 21.93
C SER A 62 5.99 1.87 20.58
N VAL A 63 6.64 0.74 20.29
CA VAL A 63 7.22 0.44 18.98
C VAL A 63 6.08 0.18 18.02
N ARG A 64 6.11 0.81 16.84
CA ARG A 64 5.09 0.64 15.80
C ARG A 64 5.73 0.08 14.53
N PRO A 65 5.07 -0.86 13.85
CA PRO A 65 5.53 -1.31 12.55
C PRO A 65 5.41 -0.17 11.53
N VAL A 66 6.34 -0.10 10.61
CA VAL A 66 6.36 0.83 9.48
C VAL A 66 6.69 0.08 8.20
N ASP A 67 6.34 0.68 7.07
CA ASP A 67 6.55 0.10 5.74
C ASP A 67 5.96 -1.31 5.60
N CYS A 68 4.81 -1.52 6.23
CA CYS A 68 3.99 -2.74 6.15
C CYS A 68 2.52 -2.37 5.94
N VAL A 69 1.75 -3.30 5.37
CA VAL A 69 0.32 -3.09 5.09
C VAL A 69 -0.44 -4.32 5.51
N LEU A 70 -1.58 -4.14 6.18
CA LEU A 70 -2.53 -5.20 6.50
C LEU A 70 -3.84 -4.92 5.79
N LEU A 71 -4.27 -5.86 4.95
CA LEU A 71 -5.52 -5.84 4.23
C LEU A 71 -6.39 -6.98 4.75
N GLU A 72 -7.34 -6.65 5.60
CA GLU A 72 -8.31 -7.61 6.13
C GLU A 72 -9.69 -7.34 5.56
N SER A 73 -10.33 -8.37 5.08
CA SER A 73 -11.74 -8.31 4.72
C SER A 73 -12.58 -8.47 5.98
N ALA A 74 -13.20 -7.38 6.45
CA ALA A 74 -13.91 -7.33 7.73
C ALA A 74 -15.44 -7.35 7.55
N ASP A 75 -15.99 -8.09 6.57
CA ASP A 75 -17.43 -8.18 6.43
C ASP A 75 -18.02 -9.24 7.38
N ILE A 76 -18.50 -8.77 8.52
CA ILE A 76 -19.13 -9.57 9.56
C ILE A 76 -20.53 -10.09 9.11
N THR A 77 -21.21 -9.38 8.22
CA THR A 77 -22.62 -9.66 7.86
C THR A 77 -22.74 -10.69 6.75
N THR A 78 -21.89 -10.63 5.75
CA THR A 78 -21.93 -11.54 4.59
C THR A 78 -21.09 -12.79 4.78
N LYS A 79 -20.29 -12.88 5.84
CA LYS A 79 -19.27 -13.93 6.06
C LYS A 79 -18.32 -14.09 4.88
N ALA A 80 -18.12 -13.00 4.15
CA ALA A 80 -17.28 -12.96 2.96
C ALA A 80 -15.81 -12.66 3.28
N SER A 81 -15.47 -12.50 4.55
CA SER A 81 -14.10 -12.37 5.03
C SER A 81 -13.35 -13.67 4.72
N ARG A 82 -12.73 -13.70 3.54
CA ARG A 82 -12.11 -14.93 3.04
C ARG A 82 -10.61 -14.88 3.09
N THR A 83 -10.04 -13.71 2.93
CA THR A 83 -8.59 -13.60 2.76
C THR A 83 -8.06 -12.40 3.52
N THR A 84 -6.98 -12.60 4.26
CA THR A 84 -6.13 -11.54 4.78
C THR A 84 -4.83 -11.54 3.99
N VAL A 85 -4.37 -10.35 3.57
CA VAL A 85 -3.06 -10.16 2.94
C VAL A 85 -2.28 -9.14 3.76
N ALA A 86 -1.10 -9.55 4.23
CA ALA A 86 -0.20 -8.65 4.94
C ALA A 86 1.11 -8.50 4.17
N VAL A 87 1.49 -7.27 3.81
CA VAL A 87 2.85 -6.95 3.37
C VAL A 87 3.71 -6.86 4.61
N LEU A 88 4.56 -7.86 4.84
CA LEU A 88 5.47 -7.92 5.98
C LEU A 88 6.79 -7.20 5.71
N GLU A 89 7.25 -7.26 4.46
CA GLU A 89 8.40 -6.52 3.98
C GLU A 89 8.09 -5.89 2.63
N ALA A 90 8.39 -4.61 2.51
CA ALA A 90 8.35 -3.88 1.26
C ALA A 90 9.78 -3.58 0.77
N SER A 91 9.96 -3.59 -0.53
CA SER A 91 11.23 -3.27 -1.21
C SER A 91 11.37 -1.76 -1.46
N ALA A 92 10.27 -1.13 -1.85
CA ALA A 92 10.23 0.29 -2.16
C ALA A 92 8.94 0.93 -1.65
N ARG A 93 9.00 2.25 -1.46
CA ARG A 93 7.86 3.11 -1.12
C ARG A 93 7.70 4.18 -2.19
N LEU A 94 6.47 4.36 -2.66
CA LEU A 94 6.09 5.41 -3.60
C LEU A 94 5.15 6.39 -2.91
N THR A 95 5.47 7.67 -2.98
CA THR A 95 4.67 8.76 -2.42
C THR A 95 4.39 9.79 -3.50
N CYS A 96 3.12 10.16 -3.67
CA CYS A 96 2.69 11.17 -4.66
C CYS A 96 2.18 12.43 -3.98
N TRP A 97 2.58 13.58 -4.52
CA TRP A 97 2.08 14.89 -4.18
C TRP A 97 1.87 15.69 -5.46
N GLY A 98 0.64 15.92 -5.87
CA GLY A 98 0.32 16.54 -7.15
C GLY A 98 0.94 15.77 -8.32
N GLY A 99 1.68 16.46 -9.17
CA GLY A 99 2.42 15.87 -10.29
C GLY A 99 3.77 15.24 -9.93
N THR A 100 4.14 15.18 -8.65
CA THR A 100 5.45 14.68 -8.21
C THR A 100 5.34 13.33 -7.52
N VAL A 101 6.06 12.35 -8.02
CA VAL A 101 6.19 11.02 -7.41
C VAL A 101 7.60 10.82 -6.91
N MET A 102 7.74 10.47 -5.65
CA MET A 102 8.99 10.08 -5.02
C MET A 102 8.98 8.57 -4.77
N ALA A 103 9.96 7.87 -5.31
CA ALA A 103 10.21 6.46 -5.05
C ALA A 103 11.48 6.30 -4.20
N GLU A 104 11.38 5.54 -3.13
CA GLU A 104 12.47 5.28 -2.19
C GLU A 104 12.68 3.78 -2.05
N ALA A 105 13.91 3.33 -2.31
CA ALA A 105 14.33 1.99 -1.95
C ALA A 105 14.43 1.91 -0.43
N LEU A 106 13.71 0.96 0.15
CA LEU A 106 13.70 0.79 1.60
C LEU A 106 14.97 0.06 2.05
N ASP A 107 15.47 0.41 3.25
CA ASP A 107 16.65 -0.27 3.81
C ASP A 107 16.35 -1.74 4.09
N ALA A 108 17.34 -2.59 4.06
CA ALA A 108 17.21 -3.95 4.55
C ALA A 108 16.80 -3.93 6.04
N VAL A 109 15.98 -4.89 6.48
CA VAL A 109 15.48 -4.95 7.87
C VAL A 109 16.65 -5.07 8.87
N ASP A 110 17.71 -5.75 8.46
CA ASP A 110 18.93 -5.95 9.28
C ASP A 110 19.86 -4.72 9.31
N GLY A 111 19.48 -3.62 8.62
CA GLY A 111 20.28 -2.41 8.47
C GLY A 111 21.35 -2.56 7.37
N GLY A 112 21.97 -1.47 7.00
CA GLY A 112 23.05 -1.50 6.00
C GLY A 112 22.77 -0.69 4.73
N GLY A 113 21.64 0.01 4.68
CA GLY A 113 21.25 0.84 3.55
C GLY A 113 20.20 0.17 2.64
N PRO A 114 19.91 0.80 1.48
CA PRO A 114 18.87 0.34 0.57
C PRO A 114 19.04 -1.10 0.11
N GLY A 115 17.98 -1.88 0.23
CA GLY A 115 17.96 -3.29 -0.18
C GLY A 115 18.09 -3.45 -1.71
N ALA A 116 18.61 -4.61 -2.14
CA ALA A 116 18.82 -4.90 -3.56
C ALA A 116 17.51 -4.84 -4.38
N ASP A 117 16.41 -5.32 -3.81
CA ASP A 117 15.09 -5.31 -4.46
C ASP A 117 14.58 -3.88 -4.68
N GLY A 118 14.71 -3.02 -3.67
CA GLY A 118 14.35 -1.62 -3.78
C GLY A 118 15.19 -0.88 -4.83
N LEU A 119 16.48 -1.14 -4.89
CA LEU A 119 17.34 -0.57 -5.94
C LEU A 119 16.95 -1.09 -7.33
N ALA A 120 16.55 -2.36 -7.45
CA ALA A 120 16.06 -2.93 -8.72
C ALA A 120 14.72 -2.28 -9.13
N ALA A 121 13.82 -2.02 -8.18
CA ALA A 121 12.57 -1.28 -8.42
C ALA A 121 12.87 0.14 -8.93
N LEU A 122 13.75 0.89 -8.28
CA LEU A 122 14.15 2.22 -8.74
C LEU A 122 14.78 2.19 -10.14
N ALA A 123 15.64 1.23 -10.43
CA ALA A 123 16.26 1.08 -11.76
C ALA A 123 15.20 0.81 -12.85
N ARG A 124 14.16 0.04 -12.55
CA ARG A 124 13.04 -0.21 -13.46
C ARG A 124 12.24 1.06 -13.72
N LEU A 125 11.94 1.84 -12.67
CA LEU A 125 11.26 3.12 -12.80
C LEU A 125 12.09 4.12 -13.62
N GLU A 126 13.39 4.20 -13.35
CA GLU A 126 14.30 5.06 -14.10
C GLU A 126 14.37 4.68 -15.59
N ALA A 127 14.43 3.38 -15.90
CA ALA A 127 14.44 2.91 -17.28
C ALA A 127 13.14 3.23 -18.02
N GLY A 128 11.99 3.08 -17.35
CA GLY A 128 10.67 3.32 -17.94
C GLY A 128 10.25 4.79 -18.01
N LEU A 129 10.80 5.65 -17.14
CA LEU A 129 10.39 7.04 -16.98
C LEU A 129 11.57 8.03 -17.00
N ALA A 130 12.65 7.70 -17.70
CA ALA A 130 13.90 8.46 -17.71
C ALA A 130 13.73 9.96 -17.98
N GLU A 131 12.81 10.31 -18.90
CA GLU A 131 12.54 11.70 -19.30
C GLU A 131 11.76 12.48 -18.23
N HIS A 132 11.14 11.80 -17.28
CA HIS A 132 10.35 12.38 -16.19
C HIS A 132 11.12 12.44 -14.87
N VAL A 133 12.33 11.86 -14.79
CA VAL A 133 13.15 11.91 -13.59
C VAL A 133 13.77 13.28 -13.41
N THR A 134 13.43 13.93 -12.31
CA THR A 134 13.87 15.29 -11.97
C THR A 134 14.95 15.36 -10.89
N ASP A 135 15.04 14.35 -10.01
CA ASP A 135 16.12 14.25 -9.02
C ASP A 135 16.51 12.79 -8.80
N ARG A 136 17.82 12.57 -8.61
CA ARG A 136 18.41 11.25 -8.33
C ARG A 136 19.30 11.35 -7.12
N ARG A 137 19.02 10.52 -6.13
CA ARG A 137 19.85 10.37 -4.93
C ARG A 137 20.08 8.89 -4.63
N PRO A 138 21.10 8.52 -3.90
CA PRO A 138 21.26 7.13 -3.47
C PRO A 138 19.99 6.62 -2.78
N GLY A 139 19.38 5.55 -3.33
CA GLY A 139 18.16 4.96 -2.81
C GLY A 139 16.88 5.79 -3.01
N ARG A 140 16.91 6.88 -3.80
CA ARG A 140 15.72 7.71 -4.05
C ARG A 140 15.68 8.28 -5.45
N LEU A 141 14.50 8.23 -6.06
CA LEU A 141 14.19 8.79 -7.36
C LEU A 141 12.99 9.71 -7.24
N THR A 142 13.08 10.92 -7.80
CA THR A 142 11.93 11.84 -7.90
C THR A 142 11.57 12.02 -9.36
N MET A 143 10.29 11.90 -9.66
CA MET A 143 9.73 12.01 -11.00
C MET A 143 8.66 13.09 -11.01
N THR A 144 8.60 13.87 -12.09
CA THR A 144 7.48 14.79 -12.34
C THR A 144 6.71 14.28 -13.54
N LEU A 145 5.44 13.99 -13.32
CA LEU A 145 4.54 13.38 -14.28
C LEU A 145 3.35 14.32 -14.54
N PRO A 146 2.76 14.28 -15.73
CA PRO A 146 1.59 15.08 -16.01
C PRO A 146 0.41 14.68 -15.10
N THR A 147 -0.37 15.68 -14.73
CA THR A 147 -1.71 15.51 -14.18
C THR A 147 -2.70 15.72 -15.32
N ILE A 148 -3.70 14.87 -15.41
CA ILE A 148 -4.69 14.92 -16.50
C ILE A 148 -5.83 15.82 -16.02
N CYS A 149 -5.73 17.13 -16.27
CA CYS A 149 -6.84 18.03 -16.02
C CYS A 149 -7.89 17.88 -17.12
N ASP A 150 -9.14 17.82 -16.72
CA ASP A 150 -10.32 17.51 -17.55
C ASP A 150 -10.77 18.67 -18.49
N ASP A 151 -9.98 19.71 -18.60
CA ASP A 151 -10.39 20.95 -19.26
C ASP A 151 -10.27 20.93 -20.81
N ASP A 152 -9.79 19.82 -21.39
CA ASP A 152 -9.72 19.70 -22.85
C ASP A 152 -10.81 18.78 -23.41
N PRO A 153 -11.95 19.34 -23.84
CA PRO A 153 -13.05 18.56 -24.40
C PRO A 153 -12.70 17.85 -25.74
N SER A 154 -11.50 18.08 -26.28
CA SER A 154 -11.04 17.47 -27.54
C SER A 154 -10.39 16.09 -27.32
N ILE A 155 -10.03 15.75 -26.06
CA ILE A 155 -9.40 14.46 -25.73
C ILE A 155 -10.49 13.43 -25.47
N GLU A 156 -10.47 12.34 -26.24
CA GLU A 156 -11.40 11.22 -26.02
C GLU A 156 -11.13 10.55 -24.67
N GLU A 157 -12.21 10.10 -23.99
CA GLU A 157 -12.14 9.40 -22.69
C GLU A 157 -11.14 8.23 -22.71
N ARG A 158 -11.10 7.47 -23.78
CA ARG A 158 -10.17 6.34 -23.93
C ARG A 158 -8.71 6.80 -23.96
N GLU A 159 -8.42 7.92 -24.60
CA GLU A 159 -7.09 8.50 -24.67
C GLU A 159 -6.68 9.00 -23.29
N ARG A 160 -7.59 9.65 -22.58
CA ARG A 160 -7.42 10.11 -21.22
C ARG A 160 -7.07 8.98 -20.25
N LEU A 161 -7.78 7.85 -20.31
CA LEU A 161 -7.54 6.66 -19.48
C LEU A 161 -6.20 5.97 -19.73
N THR A 162 -5.61 6.16 -20.91
CA THR A 162 -4.33 5.55 -21.28
C THR A 162 -3.16 6.52 -21.25
N ALA A 163 -3.42 7.81 -21.01
CA ALA A 163 -2.39 8.83 -20.95
C ALA A 163 -1.40 8.60 -19.79
N LEU A 164 -0.17 9.05 -20.01
CA LEU A 164 0.85 9.04 -18.99
C LEU A 164 0.41 9.93 -17.81
N SER A 165 0.47 9.40 -16.60
CA SER A 165 0.08 10.11 -15.39
C SER A 165 0.90 9.66 -14.18
N THR A 166 0.63 10.24 -13.02
CA THR A 166 1.29 9.90 -11.75
C THR A 166 1.08 8.44 -11.31
N ILE A 167 0.17 7.69 -11.95
CA ILE A 167 -0.04 6.26 -11.70
C ILE A 167 0.95 5.35 -12.43
N GLU A 168 1.65 5.87 -13.46
CA GLU A 168 2.53 5.02 -14.29
C GLU A 168 3.66 4.36 -13.50
N PRO A 169 4.28 5.00 -12.48
CA PRO A 169 5.24 4.30 -11.64
C PRO A 169 4.69 3.02 -10.98
N LEU A 170 3.46 3.04 -10.48
CA LEU A 170 2.80 1.85 -9.92
C LEU A 170 2.56 0.79 -10.99
N ARG A 171 2.09 1.20 -12.19
CA ARG A 171 1.89 0.28 -13.31
C ARG A 171 3.18 -0.40 -13.75
N LEU A 172 4.31 0.32 -13.75
CA LEU A 172 5.61 -0.24 -14.11
C LEU A 172 6.10 -1.28 -13.10
N LEU A 173 5.88 -1.05 -11.81
CA LEU A 173 6.24 -2.03 -10.77
C LEU A 173 5.32 -3.24 -10.83
N ALA A 174 4.02 -3.04 -10.98
CA ALA A 174 3.03 -4.12 -11.08
C ALA A 174 3.21 -5.02 -12.34
N ARG A 175 3.98 -4.58 -13.35
CA ARG A 175 4.34 -5.37 -14.52
C ARG A 175 5.64 -6.16 -14.35
N ALA A 176 6.20 -6.25 -13.14
CA ALA A 176 7.37 -7.07 -12.90
C ALA A 176 7.11 -8.53 -13.31
N GLU A 177 8.08 -9.15 -13.95
CA GLU A 177 8.01 -10.57 -14.31
C GLU A 177 8.23 -11.45 -13.08
N VAL A 178 7.16 -11.68 -12.34
CA VAL A 178 7.11 -12.58 -11.18
C VAL A 178 6.03 -13.62 -11.45
N ASP A 179 6.40 -14.89 -11.47
CA ASP A 179 5.48 -15.99 -11.74
C ASP A 179 4.81 -16.46 -10.44
N HIS A 180 3.88 -15.66 -9.93
CA HIS A 180 3.08 -16.02 -8.76
C HIS A 180 1.73 -15.26 -8.76
N PRO A 181 0.61 -15.89 -8.37
CA PRO A 181 -0.72 -15.28 -8.41
C PRO A 181 -0.91 -14.08 -7.47
N HIS A 182 -0.07 -13.92 -6.45
CA HIS A 182 -0.16 -12.85 -5.47
C HIS A 182 0.98 -11.82 -5.59
N LEU A 183 1.93 -12.00 -6.50
CA LEU A 183 3.02 -11.07 -6.77
C LEU A 183 3.17 -10.88 -8.29
N PRO A 184 3.59 -9.68 -8.76
CA PRO A 184 3.90 -8.49 -7.99
C PRO A 184 2.67 -7.88 -7.30
N LEU A 185 2.86 -7.19 -6.20
CA LEU A 185 1.79 -6.54 -5.43
C LEU A 185 2.22 -5.14 -4.99
N GLU A 186 1.47 -4.14 -5.44
CA GLU A 186 1.54 -2.78 -4.93
C GLU A 186 0.42 -2.59 -3.91
N ALA A 187 0.76 -2.42 -2.64
CA ALA A 187 -0.21 -2.25 -1.56
C ALA A 187 -0.10 -0.87 -0.93
N GLY A 188 -1.23 -0.20 -0.77
CA GLY A 188 -1.25 1.16 -0.22
C GLY A 188 -2.63 1.79 -0.28
N ALA A 189 -2.67 3.12 -0.32
CA ALA A 189 -3.92 3.88 -0.38
C ALA A 189 -3.77 5.13 -1.25
N PHE A 190 -4.87 5.46 -1.93
CA PHE A 190 -5.10 6.77 -2.53
C PHE A 190 -5.86 7.64 -1.53
N ALA A 191 -5.45 8.90 -1.39
CA ALA A 191 -6.27 9.90 -0.73
C ALA A 191 -7.46 10.25 -1.63
N PHE A 192 -8.56 10.70 -1.02
CA PHE A 192 -9.71 11.16 -1.78
C PHE A 192 -9.33 12.31 -2.73
N ASP A 193 -8.47 13.22 -2.27
CA ASP A 193 -8.04 14.39 -3.04
C ASP A 193 -7.20 14.04 -4.29
N TYR A 194 -6.74 12.78 -4.42
CA TYR A 194 -6.10 12.30 -5.65
C TYR A 194 -7.00 12.47 -6.87
N LEU A 195 -8.33 12.49 -6.67
CA LEU A 195 -9.29 12.76 -7.72
C LEU A 195 -9.03 14.10 -8.42
N SER A 196 -8.48 15.11 -7.73
CA SER A 196 -8.12 16.41 -8.30
C SER A 196 -7.07 16.34 -9.42
N THR A 197 -6.36 15.22 -9.54
CA THR A 197 -5.41 14.99 -10.65
C THR A 197 -6.11 14.59 -11.96
N PHE A 198 -7.39 14.24 -11.90
CA PHE A 198 -8.20 13.79 -13.05
C PHE A 198 -9.43 14.69 -13.28
N GLU A 199 -9.95 15.30 -12.23
CA GLU A 199 -11.18 16.09 -12.24
C GLU A 199 -10.91 17.50 -11.73
N SER A 200 -11.62 18.49 -12.29
CA SER A 200 -11.59 19.86 -11.75
C SER A 200 -12.49 19.94 -10.52
N LEU A 201 -11.90 19.92 -9.35
CA LEU A 201 -12.63 20.02 -8.09
C LEU A 201 -12.68 21.47 -7.57
N PRO A 202 -13.72 21.85 -6.83
CA PRO A 202 -13.74 23.11 -6.11
C PRO A 202 -12.56 23.23 -5.15
N GLU A 203 -11.97 24.43 -5.05
CA GLU A 203 -10.92 24.66 -4.06
C GLU A 203 -11.45 24.44 -2.63
N VAL A 204 -10.82 23.54 -1.90
CA VAL A 204 -11.09 23.30 -0.49
C VAL A 204 -9.95 23.87 0.34
N ALA A 205 -10.29 24.55 1.44
CA ALA A 205 -9.29 25.04 2.37
C ALA A 205 -8.44 23.90 2.91
N GLN A 206 -7.11 24.02 2.80
CA GLN A 206 -6.20 23.02 3.33
C GLN A 206 -6.34 22.95 4.85
N GLY A 207 -6.64 21.75 5.36
CA GLY A 207 -6.69 21.45 6.80
C GLY A 207 -5.28 21.30 7.39
N ALA A 208 -5.23 21.15 8.71
CA ALA A 208 -3.98 20.86 9.42
C ALA A 208 -3.46 19.43 9.13
N ASN A 209 -4.32 18.53 8.70
CA ASN A 209 -4.00 17.15 8.35
C ASN A 209 -3.83 17.05 6.84
N THR A 210 -2.59 17.04 6.39
CA THR A 210 -2.26 16.78 4.99
C THR A 210 -1.70 15.36 4.88
N CYS A 211 -2.17 14.60 3.89
CA CYS A 211 -1.61 13.32 3.50
C CYS A 211 -1.19 13.39 2.03
N PRO A 212 -0.27 12.53 1.57
CA PRO A 212 0.03 12.42 0.15
C PRO A 212 -1.20 11.99 -0.64
N ASP A 213 -1.23 12.34 -1.92
CA ASP A 213 -2.29 11.92 -2.84
C ASP A 213 -2.37 10.40 -2.96
N TYR A 214 -1.21 9.74 -2.89
CA TYR A 214 -1.12 8.31 -2.60
C TYR A 214 0.18 7.94 -1.91
N LEU A 215 0.13 6.80 -1.20
CA LEU A 215 1.28 6.11 -0.64
C LEU A 215 1.12 4.62 -0.90
N PHE A 216 2.10 4.04 -1.62
CA PHE A 216 2.12 2.62 -1.95
C PHE A 216 3.48 2.00 -1.63
N TYR A 217 3.45 0.70 -1.40
CA TYR A 217 4.61 -0.13 -1.12
C TYR A 217 4.68 -1.26 -2.16
N ASP A 218 5.86 -1.42 -2.78
CA ASP A 218 6.20 -2.58 -3.61
C ASP A 218 6.52 -3.75 -2.68
N ALA A 219 5.66 -4.76 -2.68
CA ALA A 219 5.73 -5.87 -1.73
C ALA A 219 6.88 -6.82 -2.07
N ARG A 220 7.73 -7.14 -1.09
CA ARG A 220 8.80 -8.12 -1.18
C ARG A 220 8.41 -9.45 -0.57
N ILE A 221 7.87 -9.43 0.66
CA ILE A 221 7.37 -10.61 1.37
C ILE A 221 5.96 -10.32 1.88
N ILE A 222 5.03 -11.19 1.51
CA ILE A 222 3.64 -11.12 1.95
C ILE A 222 3.25 -12.37 2.70
N LEU A 223 2.27 -12.23 3.59
CA LEU A 223 1.53 -13.32 4.17
C LEU A 223 0.12 -13.32 3.58
N VAL A 224 -0.29 -14.44 3.03
CA VAL A 224 -1.66 -14.66 2.53
C VAL A 224 -2.33 -15.67 3.44
N VAL A 225 -3.48 -15.31 4.00
CA VAL A 225 -4.29 -16.17 4.87
C VAL A 225 -5.64 -16.42 4.21
N ASP A 226 -5.98 -17.68 4.01
CA ASP A 226 -7.31 -18.13 3.59
C ASP A 226 -8.07 -18.61 4.82
N HIS A 227 -9.05 -17.84 5.26
CA HIS A 227 -9.80 -18.12 6.47
C HIS A 227 -10.75 -19.33 6.34
N PRO A 228 -11.44 -19.56 5.21
CA PRO A 228 -12.25 -20.76 4.98
C PRO A 228 -11.48 -22.08 5.08
N THR A 229 -10.26 -22.13 4.53
CA THR A 229 -9.42 -23.33 4.57
C THR A 229 -8.51 -23.40 5.79
N GLN A 230 -8.38 -22.27 6.52
CA GLN A 230 -7.43 -22.10 7.61
C GLN A 230 -5.98 -22.36 7.18
N GLU A 231 -5.66 -21.94 5.98
CA GLU A 231 -4.32 -22.01 5.42
C GLU A 231 -3.64 -20.64 5.46
N ALA A 232 -2.34 -20.63 5.74
CA ALA A 232 -1.54 -19.42 5.70
C ALA A 232 -0.23 -19.70 4.96
N THR A 233 0.15 -18.77 4.10
CA THR A 233 1.29 -18.93 3.21
C THR A 233 2.12 -17.64 3.14
N LEU A 234 3.40 -17.74 3.44
CA LEU A 234 4.37 -16.71 3.11
C LEU A 234 4.74 -16.82 1.63
N VAL A 235 4.74 -15.71 0.92
CA VAL A 235 5.19 -15.60 -0.46
C VAL A 235 6.18 -14.46 -0.54
N GLY A 236 7.31 -14.69 -1.18
CA GLY A 236 8.33 -13.65 -1.35
C GLY A 236 8.95 -13.71 -2.72
N ALA A 237 9.38 -12.54 -3.22
CA ALA A 237 10.15 -12.41 -4.45
C ALA A 237 11.36 -11.50 -4.22
N SER A 238 12.53 -11.90 -4.70
CA SER A 238 13.76 -11.12 -4.52
C SER A 238 14.80 -11.42 -5.58
N VAL A 239 15.59 -10.41 -5.94
CA VAL A 239 16.80 -10.57 -6.74
C VAL A 239 17.97 -11.16 -5.93
N ASP A 240 17.86 -11.14 -4.59
CA ASP A 240 18.77 -11.81 -3.65
C ASP A 240 18.08 -13.01 -3.01
N ALA A 241 18.21 -14.17 -3.64
CA ALA A 241 17.58 -15.41 -3.20
C ALA A 241 18.06 -15.86 -1.80
N ALA A 242 19.32 -15.65 -1.47
CA ALA A 242 19.87 -16.07 -0.18
C ALA A 242 19.33 -15.22 0.97
N ASP A 243 19.20 -13.91 0.76
CA ASP A 243 18.57 -13.03 1.73
C ASP A 243 17.09 -13.37 1.89
N LEU A 244 16.36 -13.57 0.79
CA LEU A 244 14.95 -13.95 0.82
C LEU A 244 14.72 -15.22 1.63
N GLU A 245 15.51 -16.28 1.38
CA GLU A 245 15.39 -17.55 2.09
C GLU A 245 15.60 -17.37 3.60
N ARG A 246 16.65 -16.64 3.98
CA ARG A 246 16.96 -16.34 5.39
C ARG A 246 15.81 -15.58 6.08
N ARG A 247 15.26 -14.57 5.39
CA ARG A 247 14.15 -13.75 5.93
C ARG A 247 12.87 -14.54 6.05
N MET A 248 12.49 -15.31 5.05
CA MET A 248 11.30 -16.16 5.08
C MET A 248 11.40 -17.26 6.15
N GLU A 249 12.59 -17.84 6.37
CA GLU A 249 12.82 -18.80 7.46
C GLU A 249 12.60 -18.17 8.84
N ALA A 250 13.14 -16.96 9.05
CA ALA A 250 12.97 -16.26 10.33
C ALA A 250 11.51 -15.90 10.60
N LEU A 251 10.79 -15.39 9.59
CA LEU A 251 9.37 -15.08 9.68
C LEU A 251 8.55 -16.35 9.94
N ALA A 252 8.76 -17.43 9.18
CA ALA A 252 8.04 -18.67 9.33
C ALA A 252 8.23 -19.28 10.71
N THR A 253 9.48 -19.37 11.18
CA THR A 253 9.80 -19.90 12.51
C THR A 253 9.07 -19.12 13.62
N THR A 254 9.00 -17.81 13.49
CA THR A 254 8.32 -16.98 14.48
C THR A 254 6.82 -17.13 14.41
N ILE A 255 6.22 -17.09 13.19
CA ILE A 255 4.78 -17.28 12.99
C ILE A 255 4.32 -18.65 13.54
N ASP A 256 5.07 -19.71 13.24
CA ASP A 256 4.77 -21.07 13.72
C ASP A 256 4.88 -21.19 15.26
N GLY A 257 5.74 -20.39 15.87
CA GLY A 257 5.94 -20.35 17.33
C GLY A 257 4.91 -19.52 18.10
N ILE A 258 4.18 -18.62 17.43
CA ILE A 258 3.15 -17.79 18.05
C ILE A 258 1.93 -18.69 18.37
N LYS A 259 1.41 -18.58 19.60
CA LYS A 259 0.16 -19.26 19.97
C LYS A 259 -1.02 -18.40 19.55
N ASP A 260 -1.93 -18.99 18.77
CA ASP A 260 -3.21 -18.32 18.47
C ASP A 260 -4.05 -18.25 19.76
N PRO A 261 -4.69 -17.14 20.09
CA PRO A 261 -5.65 -17.06 21.18
C PRO A 261 -6.76 -18.12 21.10
N ALA A 262 -7.10 -18.57 19.90
CA ALA A 262 -8.06 -19.64 19.66
C ALA A 262 -7.60 -21.03 20.17
N ASP A 263 -6.30 -21.23 20.38
CA ASP A 263 -5.74 -22.51 20.90
C ASP A 263 -5.91 -22.66 22.42
N SER A 264 -6.22 -21.61 23.16
CA SER A 264 -6.48 -21.70 24.59
C SER A 264 -7.91 -22.22 24.80
N ALA A 265 -8.05 -23.40 25.40
CA ALA A 265 -9.32 -24.11 25.63
C ALA A 265 -10.37 -23.32 26.46
N ASP A 266 -10.04 -22.13 26.93
CA ASP A 266 -10.95 -21.22 27.66
C ASP A 266 -11.87 -20.42 26.72
N THR A 267 -11.70 -20.49 25.40
CA THR A 267 -12.49 -19.71 24.43
C THR A 267 -13.90 -20.29 24.21
N ALA A 268 -14.18 -21.52 24.67
CA ALA A 268 -15.51 -22.10 24.59
C ALA A 268 -16.56 -21.37 25.48
N ALA A 269 -16.13 -20.61 26.45
CA ALA A 269 -17.00 -19.81 27.32
C ALA A 269 -17.38 -18.44 26.70
N ASN A 270 -16.57 -17.89 25.80
CA ASN A 270 -16.82 -16.60 25.16
C ASN A 270 -17.66 -16.67 23.87
N ALA A 271 -17.71 -17.82 23.22
CA ALA A 271 -18.56 -18.02 22.03
C ALA A 271 -20.08 -18.03 22.35
N ALA A 272 -20.47 -18.11 23.61
CA ALA A 272 -21.86 -18.02 24.05
C ALA A 272 -22.32 -16.61 24.48
N ALA A 273 -21.41 -15.63 24.48
CA ALA A 273 -21.71 -14.26 24.94
C ALA A 273 -21.97 -13.27 23.80
N ASP A 274 -22.00 -13.74 22.52
CA ASP A 274 -22.14 -12.86 21.35
C ASP A 274 -23.62 -12.57 20.99
N THR A 275 -24.40 -12.15 21.99
CA THR A 275 -25.75 -11.62 21.78
C THR A 275 -26.03 -10.28 22.46
N ALA A 276 -25.01 -9.53 22.81
CA ALA A 276 -25.19 -8.10 23.11
C ALA A 276 -23.82 -7.39 22.93
N VAL A 277 -23.62 -6.75 21.80
CA VAL A 277 -22.51 -5.78 21.66
C VAL A 277 -22.90 -4.54 22.43
N GLU A 278 -22.71 -4.59 23.74
CA GLU A 278 -22.53 -3.40 24.53
C GLU A 278 -21.10 -2.93 24.26
N ALA A 279 -20.94 -1.73 23.70
CA ALA A 279 -19.64 -1.14 23.41
C ALA A 279 -18.76 -1.25 24.68
N PRO A 280 -17.51 -1.74 24.58
CA PRO A 280 -16.65 -1.85 25.75
C PRO A 280 -16.51 -0.47 26.37
N ALA A 281 -16.87 -0.35 27.65
CA ALA A 281 -16.60 0.86 28.41
C ALA A 281 -15.09 1.15 28.32
N PRO A 282 -14.67 2.42 28.10
CA PRO A 282 -13.27 2.76 27.97
C PRO A 282 -12.52 2.31 29.23
N ALA A 283 -11.57 1.41 29.06
CA ALA A 283 -10.65 0.98 30.11
C ALA A 283 -9.65 2.12 30.39
N GLY A 284 -10.15 3.26 30.86
CA GLY A 284 -9.37 4.39 31.34
C GLY A 284 -9.25 4.29 32.85
N GLY A 285 -8.04 4.03 33.33
CA GLY A 285 -7.73 4.30 34.75
C GLY A 285 -7.92 5.80 35.05
N PRO A 286 -7.98 6.21 36.34
CA PRO A 286 -8.27 7.59 36.74
C PRO A 286 -7.29 8.66 36.22
N ASP A 287 -6.18 8.26 35.59
CA ASP A 287 -5.16 9.14 35.02
C ASP A 287 -5.05 9.08 33.48
N SER A 288 -6.00 8.43 32.76
CA SER A 288 -5.99 8.46 31.31
C SER A 288 -6.43 9.85 30.82
N PRO A 289 -5.64 10.51 29.94
CA PRO A 289 -6.05 11.80 29.38
C PRO A 289 -7.37 11.60 28.62
N VAL A 290 -8.41 12.28 29.05
CA VAL A 290 -9.68 12.32 28.34
C VAL A 290 -9.43 13.13 27.06
N LEU A 291 -9.40 12.45 25.91
CA LEU A 291 -9.37 13.09 24.61
C LEU A 291 -10.74 13.76 24.39
N HIS A 292 -10.80 15.07 24.54
CA HIS A 292 -11.96 15.84 24.12
C HIS A 292 -11.85 16.10 22.62
N ALA A 293 -12.60 15.35 21.82
CA ALA A 293 -12.83 15.70 20.43
C ALA A 293 -13.83 16.87 20.40
N VAL A 294 -13.41 17.99 19.82
CA VAL A 294 -14.31 19.12 19.55
C VAL A 294 -14.70 19.00 18.08
N PRO A 295 -15.97 18.67 17.77
CA PRO A 295 -16.42 18.61 16.39
C PRO A 295 -16.39 20.02 15.78
N THR A 296 -16.04 20.12 14.51
CA THR A 296 -16.02 21.38 13.76
C THR A 296 -17.42 21.77 13.26
N VAL A 297 -18.36 20.83 13.32
CA VAL A 297 -19.76 20.98 12.88
C VAL A 297 -20.65 20.56 14.04
N SER A 298 -21.75 21.27 14.29
CA SER A 298 -22.73 20.86 15.29
C SER A 298 -23.50 19.61 14.87
N ASP A 299 -24.04 18.84 15.81
CA ASP A 299 -24.85 17.66 15.52
C ASP A 299 -26.03 18.01 14.61
N ALA A 300 -26.68 19.14 14.84
CA ALA A 300 -27.82 19.60 14.04
C ALA A 300 -27.43 19.93 12.59
N ASP A 301 -26.26 20.57 12.39
CA ASP A 301 -25.75 20.86 11.04
C ASP A 301 -25.32 19.57 10.33
N PHE A 302 -24.72 18.62 11.06
CA PHE A 302 -24.38 17.32 10.52
C PHE A 302 -25.61 16.52 10.09
N GLU A 303 -26.66 16.48 10.93
CA GLU A 303 -27.93 15.82 10.62
C GLU A 303 -28.60 16.46 9.37
N ALA A 304 -28.54 17.78 9.24
CA ALA A 304 -29.09 18.49 8.09
C ALA A 304 -28.37 18.10 6.78
N VAL A 305 -27.03 18.03 6.82
CA VAL A 305 -26.22 17.60 5.67
C VAL A 305 -26.51 16.14 5.30
N VAL A 306 -26.66 15.26 6.28
CA VAL A 306 -27.02 13.85 6.03
C VAL A 306 -28.38 13.74 5.35
N GLU A 307 -29.37 14.53 5.78
CA GLU A 307 -30.70 14.48 5.17
C GLU A 307 -30.69 15.05 3.74
N GLU A 308 -29.91 16.10 3.49
CA GLU A 308 -29.71 16.65 2.15
C GLU A 308 -29.07 15.59 1.22
N MET A 309 -27.99 14.93 1.66
CA MET A 309 -27.32 13.85 0.89
C MET A 309 -28.26 12.67 0.61
N ARG A 310 -29.14 12.31 1.56
CA ARG A 310 -30.18 11.29 1.33
C ARG A 310 -31.16 11.71 0.24
N GLY A 311 -31.45 13.02 0.14
CA GLY A 311 -32.25 13.58 -0.96
C GLY A 311 -31.57 13.34 -2.31
N TYR A 312 -30.30 13.68 -2.45
CA TYR A 312 -29.55 13.47 -3.70
C TYR A 312 -29.48 11.99 -4.10
N ILE A 313 -29.31 11.09 -3.14
CA ILE A 313 -29.34 9.63 -3.41
C ILE A 313 -30.74 9.21 -3.92
N ALA A 314 -31.80 9.71 -3.32
CA ALA A 314 -33.17 9.36 -3.71
C ALA A 314 -33.52 9.90 -5.12
N ASP A 315 -32.97 11.05 -5.48
CA ASP A 315 -33.16 11.69 -6.79
C ASP A 315 -32.25 11.08 -7.88
N GLY A 316 -31.28 10.26 -7.51
CA GLY A 316 -30.37 9.57 -8.44
C GLY A 316 -29.21 10.46 -8.91
N ASP A 317 -28.86 11.47 -8.14
CA ASP A 317 -27.76 12.39 -8.44
C ASP A 317 -26.40 11.86 -7.96
N VAL A 318 -26.39 10.73 -7.24
CA VAL A 318 -25.18 10.07 -6.71
C VAL A 318 -25.31 8.56 -6.88
#